data_253258ad5a51bd2a4e21c9e4944be9ad
#
_entry.id   253258ad5a51bd2a4e21c9e4944be9ad
#
_cell.length_a   1.000
_cell.length_b   1.000
_cell.length_c   1.000
_cell.angle_alpha   90.00
_cell.angle_beta   90.00
_cell.angle_gamma   90.00
#
_symmetry.space_group_name_H-M   'P 1'
#
loop_
_entity.id
_entity.type
_entity.pdbx_description
1 polymer ?
#
loop_
_entity_poly.entity_id
_entity_poly.type
_entity_poly.pdbx_seq_one_letter_code
_entity_poly.pdbx_strand_id
1 'polypeptide(L)'
;MKYRFTLLCFAALAILASCNKKNAPENSDAPQNDETSGTVKDICGNTYKYVKIGSQYWMAENMRCNKYDTQSERKGETLSTSSIETYAPYYTNASDKSKWRLTEYSGKLSDEQIDKLGYHYSWAAAVGLSTAEAAKEQTSSFSGNRQGICPNGWHVPTNSEWDALGTALGGKHDGDFPDVGKKLKTTSGWYENGNGTDDHSFAALPAGLAGVGSVDYVGCFAIFWTATNSLHTAYGRYLDYKYDSLDGYGNRKSYAHSVRCVRN
;
A
#
# COMPACT_ATOMS: atom_id res chain seq x y z
N MET A 1 -47.67 79.09 1.95
CA MET A 1 -47.59 78.45 3.26
C MET A 1 -46.25 77.81 3.41
N LYS A 2 -45.45 78.32 4.32
CA LYS A 2 -44.05 77.90 4.53
C LYS A 2 -44.01 77.00 5.73
N TYR A 3 -43.51 75.79 5.65
CA TYR A 3 -43.16 75.04 6.84
C TYR A 3 -41.62 74.74 6.78
N ARG A 4 -40.98 75.25 7.83
CA ARG A 4 -39.59 74.99 8.19
C ARG A 4 -39.54 73.69 8.98
N PHE A 5 -38.66 72.76 8.61
CA PHE A 5 -38.28 71.62 9.46
C PHE A 5 -36.89 71.86 10.04
N THR A 6 -36.87 71.83 11.36
CA THR A 6 -35.67 72.01 12.20
C THR A 6 -34.96 70.67 12.35
N LEU A 7 -33.65 70.70 12.10
CA LEU A 7 -32.75 69.53 12.23
C LEU A 7 -32.31 69.38 13.69
N LEU A 8 -32.64 68.28 14.33
CA LEU A 8 -32.15 67.91 15.66
C LEU A 8 -31.02 66.87 15.50
N CYS A 9 -29.79 67.26 15.88
CA CYS A 9 -28.67 66.34 16.02
C CYS A 9 -28.80 65.54 17.31
N PHE A 10 -28.89 64.20 17.21
CA PHE A 10 -28.64 63.30 18.34
C PHE A 10 -27.24 62.75 18.27
N ALA A 11 -26.43 63.09 19.28
CA ALA A 11 -25.12 62.46 19.49
C ALA A 11 -25.32 61.07 20.10
N ALA A 12 -24.93 60.03 19.39
CA ALA A 12 -24.93 58.66 19.91
C ALA A 12 -23.58 58.35 20.56
N LEU A 13 -23.64 58.11 21.86
CA LEU A 13 -22.50 57.67 22.68
C LEU A 13 -22.17 56.20 22.34
N ALA A 14 -20.98 55.94 21.81
CA ALA A 14 -20.50 54.58 21.53
C ALA A 14 -20.02 53.92 22.83
N ILE A 15 -20.76 52.93 23.31
CA ILE A 15 -20.34 52.06 24.39
C ILE A 15 -19.52 50.92 23.78
N LEU A 16 -18.20 50.88 24.05
CA LEU A 16 -17.29 49.78 23.73
C LEU A 16 -17.58 48.60 24.65
N ALA A 17 -18.40 47.67 24.20
CA ALA A 17 -18.51 46.35 24.82
C ALA A 17 -17.36 45.45 24.35
N SER A 18 -16.41 45.21 25.26
CA SER A 18 -15.37 44.21 25.12
C SER A 18 -16.01 42.81 25.15
N CYS A 19 -16.24 42.19 24.01
CA CYS A 19 -16.60 40.78 23.92
C CYS A 19 -15.35 39.92 24.04
N ASN A 20 -15.19 39.30 25.21
CA ASN A 20 -14.30 38.18 25.41
C ASN A 20 -14.72 37.02 24.46
N LYS A 21 -13.96 36.77 23.42
CA LYS A 21 -14.10 35.58 22.58
C LYS A 21 -13.69 34.35 23.41
N LYS A 22 -14.68 33.64 23.93
CA LYS A 22 -14.49 32.24 24.33
C LYS A 22 -14.17 31.47 23.08
N ASN A 23 -13.06 30.73 23.15
CA ASN A 23 -12.64 29.80 22.12
C ASN A 23 -13.76 28.80 21.82
N ALA A 24 -14.42 28.95 20.69
CA ALA A 24 -15.20 27.87 20.11
C ALA A 24 -14.23 26.78 19.62
N PRO A 25 -14.57 25.47 19.73
CA PRO A 25 -13.73 24.44 19.13
C PRO A 25 -13.64 24.71 17.63
N GLU A 26 -12.42 24.81 17.12
CA GLU A 26 -12.18 24.85 15.68
C GLU A 26 -12.75 23.58 15.08
N ASN A 27 -13.81 23.74 14.32
CA ASN A 27 -14.34 22.69 13.46
C ASN A 27 -13.31 22.52 12.33
N SER A 28 -12.55 21.42 12.37
CA SER A 28 -11.49 21.12 11.42
C SER A 28 -12.03 20.58 10.08
N ASP A 29 -13.13 21.15 9.59
CA ASP A 29 -13.60 20.96 8.20
C ASP A 29 -12.98 22.00 7.28
N ALA A 30 -11.63 22.09 7.29
CA ALA A 30 -10.93 22.67 6.16
C ALA A 30 -11.11 21.70 4.99
N PRO A 31 -11.42 22.20 3.77
CA PRO A 31 -11.47 21.33 2.59
C PRO A 31 -10.12 20.62 2.50
N GLN A 32 -10.12 19.27 2.60
CA GLN A 32 -8.94 18.48 2.32
C GLN A 32 -8.53 18.83 0.89
N ASN A 33 -7.38 19.47 0.73
CA ASN A 33 -6.74 19.57 -0.56
C ASN A 33 -6.67 18.15 -1.10
N ASP A 34 -7.32 17.91 -2.23
CA ASP A 34 -7.36 16.61 -2.90
C ASP A 34 -5.97 16.35 -3.53
N GLU A 35 -5.00 16.05 -2.66
CA GLU A 35 -3.63 15.78 -3.05
C GLU A 35 -3.60 14.51 -3.89
N THR A 36 -3.19 14.62 -5.13
CA THR A 36 -3.09 13.48 -6.05
C THR A 36 -1.89 12.59 -5.76
N SER A 37 -0.94 13.05 -4.94
CA SER A 37 0.27 12.32 -4.53
C SER A 37 0.86 12.90 -3.27
N GLY A 38 1.74 12.14 -2.61
CA GLY A 38 2.45 12.59 -1.41
C GLY A 38 3.39 11.52 -0.88
N THR A 39 3.72 11.61 0.39
CA THR A 39 4.59 10.63 1.06
C THR A 39 4.00 10.18 2.40
N VAL A 40 4.32 8.96 2.80
CA VAL A 40 4.01 8.39 4.12
C VAL A 40 5.25 7.77 4.72
N LYS A 41 5.37 7.84 6.05
CA LYS A 41 6.46 7.19 6.80
C LYS A 41 5.94 5.99 7.56
N ASP A 42 6.75 4.92 7.60
CA ASP A 42 6.53 3.78 8.48
C ASP A 42 7.28 3.90 9.81
N ILE A 43 7.02 2.96 10.72
CA ILE A 43 7.68 2.91 12.04
C ILE A 43 9.18 2.59 11.97
N CYS A 44 9.67 2.04 10.85
CA CYS A 44 11.08 1.81 10.58
C CYS A 44 11.82 3.09 10.13
N GLY A 45 11.09 4.18 9.87
CA GLY A 45 11.63 5.45 9.38
C GLY A 45 11.73 5.55 7.87
N ASN A 46 11.28 4.53 7.12
CA ASN A 46 11.25 4.61 5.68
C ASN A 46 10.15 5.57 5.21
N THR A 47 10.44 6.27 4.14
CA THR A 47 9.46 7.13 3.45
C THR A 47 9.07 6.49 2.13
N TYR A 48 7.77 6.44 1.86
CA TYR A 48 7.17 5.90 0.64
C TYR A 48 6.37 6.97 -0.06
N LYS A 49 6.49 7.04 -1.38
CA LYS A 49 5.59 7.84 -2.21
C LYS A 49 4.23 7.14 -2.31
N TYR A 50 3.19 7.94 -2.48
CA TYR A 50 1.87 7.45 -2.84
C TYR A 50 1.23 8.30 -3.92
N VAL A 51 0.29 7.71 -4.65
CA VAL A 51 -0.46 8.32 -5.74
C VAL A 51 -1.95 8.03 -5.61
N LYS A 52 -2.79 8.92 -6.11
CA LYS A 52 -4.22 8.71 -6.23
C LYS A 52 -4.54 8.09 -7.57
N ILE A 53 -5.22 6.95 -7.54
CA ILE A 53 -5.73 6.26 -8.74
C ILE A 53 -7.22 5.99 -8.53
N GLY A 54 -8.05 6.59 -9.35
CA GLY A 54 -9.50 6.61 -9.11
C GLY A 54 -9.83 7.32 -7.80
N SER A 55 -10.55 6.63 -6.92
CA SER A 55 -10.89 7.13 -5.57
C SER A 55 -9.89 6.70 -4.49
N GLN A 56 -8.87 5.90 -4.82
CA GLN A 56 -7.96 5.28 -3.87
C GLN A 56 -6.58 5.93 -3.88
N TYR A 57 -5.91 5.93 -2.72
CA TYR A 57 -4.50 6.29 -2.61
C TYR A 57 -3.65 5.03 -2.42
N TRP A 58 -2.72 4.81 -3.33
CA TRP A 58 -1.85 3.64 -3.37
C TRP A 58 -0.40 4.04 -3.14
N MET A 59 0.31 3.27 -2.34
CA MET A 59 1.76 3.40 -2.31
C MET A 59 2.34 3.16 -3.70
N ALA A 60 3.35 3.93 -4.07
CA ALA A 60 4.12 3.80 -5.31
C ALA A 60 5.42 3.00 -5.10
N GLU A 61 5.64 2.48 -3.90
CA GLU A 61 6.80 1.69 -3.53
C GLU A 61 6.40 0.47 -2.71
N ASN A 62 7.18 -0.61 -2.81
CA ASN A 62 6.95 -1.80 -2.00
C ASN A 62 7.36 -1.58 -0.55
N MET A 63 6.62 -2.16 0.38
CA MET A 63 6.97 -2.14 1.81
C MET A 63 8.35 -2.73 2.06
N ARG A 64 9.14 -2.07 2.96
CA ARG A 64 10.48 -2.50 3.37
C ARG A 64 10.73 -2.33 4.87
N CYS A 65 9.68 -2.52 5.67
CA CYS A 65 9.75 -2.48 7.12
C CYS A 65 9.57 -3.87 7.73
N ASN A 66 10.29 -4.14 8.80
CA ASN A 66 10.19 -5.40 9.54
C ASN A 66 9.50 -5.24 10.91
N LYS A 67 8.81 -4.13 11.13
CA LYS A 67 8.07 -3.86 12.36
C LYS A 67 6.63 -3.51 12.05
N TYR A 68 5.73 -4.00 12.90
CA TYR A 68 4.33 -3.58 12.86
C TYR A 68 4.13 -2.26 13.56
N ASP A 69 3.37 -1.37 12.93
CA ASP A 69 3.06 -0.05 13.47
C ASP A 69 2.07 -0.11 14.63
N THR A 70 1.85 1.02 15.29
CA THR A 70 1.14 1.11 16.57
C THR A 70 -0.36 0.82 16.48
N GLN A 71 -0.96 0.88 15.31
CA GLN A 71 -2.36 0.54 15.07
C GLN A 71 -2.54 -0.88 14.48
N SER A 72 -1.44 -1.57 14.16
CA SER A 72 -1.50 -2.94 13.66
C SER A 72 -1.97 -3.92 14.72
N GLU A 73 -2.54 -5.02 14.28
CA GLU A 73 -2.94 -6.16 15.10
C GLU A 73 -1.77 -6.75 15.91
N ARG A 74 -0.54 -6.60 15.39
CA ARG A 74 0.72 -7.02 16.04
C ARG A 74 1.59 -5.85 16.48
N LYS A 75 0.97 -4.84 17.00
CA LYS A 75 1.55 -3.58 17.46
C LYS A 75 2.96 -3.70 18.04
N GLY A 76 3.92 -3.05 17.38
CA GLY A 76 5.30 -2.92 17.84
C GLY A 76 6.16 -4.20 17.76
N GLU A 77 5.60 -5.32 17.33
CA GLU A 77 6.37 -6.54 17.12
C GLU A 77 7.32 -6.41 15.94
N THR A 78 8.46 -7.05 16.06
CA THR A 78 9.46 -7.13 14.99
C THR A 78 9.41 -8.51 14.35
N LEU A 79 9.35 -8.53 13.01
CA LEU A 79 9.42 -9.77 12.24
C LEU A 79 10.81 -10.39 12.39
N SER A 80 10.85 -11.68 12.70
CA SER A 80 12.10 -12.43 12.82
C SER A 80 12.51 -12.99 11.45
N THR A 81 13.80 -12.90 11.15
CA THR A 81 14.41 -13.52 9.96
C THR A 81 14.76 -14.98 10.17
N SER A 82 14.71 -15.50 11.39
CA SER A 82 15.33 -16.77 11.78
C SER A 82 14.35 -17.94 11.98
N SER A 83 13.06 -17.69 12.08
CA SER A 83 12.08 -18.76 12.28
C SER A 83 11.41 -19.16 11.00
N ILE A 84 11.89 -20.21 10.38
CA ILE A 84 11.14 -21.00 9.37
C ILE A 84 10.20 -21.94 10.14
N GLU A 85 9.28 -21.40 10.90
CA GLU A 85 8.10 -22.15 11.29
C GLU A 85 7.12 -22.10 10.11
N THR A 86 6.37 -23.15 9.88
CA THR A 86 5.51 -23.35 8.70
C THR A 86 4.46 -22.23 8.50
N TYR A 87 4.33 -21.31 9.46
CA TYR A 87 3.42 -20.16 9.45
C TYR A 87 4.06 -18.90 10.03
N ALA A 88 5.36 -18.92 10.33
CA ALA A 88 6.05 -17.74 10.81
C ALA A 88 6.10 -16.67 9.73
N PRO A 89 6.06 -15.38 10.10
CA PRO A 89 6.26 -14.31 9.15
C PRO A 89 7.64 -14.49 8.49
N TYR A 90 7.60 -14.94 7.25
CA TYR A 90 8.77 -15.04 6.42
C TYR A 90 8.91 -13.74 5.64
N TYR A 91 10.00 -13.04 5.86
CA TYR A 91 10.39 -11.96 4.99
C TYR A 91 11.88 -12.10 4.67
N THR A 92 12.24 -11.72 3.48
CA THR A 92 13.64 -11.53 3.14
C THR A 92 13.97 -10.07 3.41
N ASN A 93 14.91 -9.84 4.31
CA ASN A 93 15.42 -8.51 4.58
C ASN A 93 16.48 -8.17 3.52
N ALA A 94 16.39 -6.99 2.95
CA ALA A 94 17.41 -6.48 2.04
C ALA A 94 18.82 -6.50 2.63
N SER A 95 18.97 -6.44 3.95
CA SER A 95 20.26 -6.57 4.63
C SER A 95 20.78 -8.02 4.73
N ASP A 96 19.90 -9.03 4.61
CA ASP A 96 20.32 -10.44 4.64
C ASP A 96 20.45 -10.99 3.20
N LYS A 97 21.46 -10.49 2.51
CA LYS A 97 21.76 -10.79 1.10
C LYS A 97 22.11 -12.24 0.85
N SER A 98 22.48 -13.00 1.89
CA SER A 98 22.80 -14.42 1.75
C SER A 98 21.58 -15.26 1.38
N LYS A 99 20.37 -14.76 1.60
CA LYS A 99 19.10 -15.41 1.27
C LYS A 99 18.53 -15.04 -0.09
N TRP A 100 19.12 -14.02 -0.74
CA TRP A 100 18.75 -13.64 -2.10
C TRP A 100 19.45 -14.56 -3.09
N ARG A 101 18.84 -15.67 -3.43
CA ARG A 101 19.28 -16.45 -4.60
C ARG A 101 18.55 -15.89 -5.82
N LEU A 102 19.34 -15.23 -6.64
CA LEU A 102 18.89 -14.79 -7.94
C LEU A 102 18.92 -16.00 -8.87
N THR A 103 17.84 -16.28 -9.53
CA THR A 103 17.78 -17.25 -10.61
C THR A 103 18.44 -16.70 -11.88
N GLU A 104 18.54 -17.52 -12.87
CA GLU A 104 19.36 -17.44 -14.07
C GLU A 104 19.34 -16.13 -14.86
N TYR A 105 18.36 -15.24 -14.60
CA TYR A 105 18.11 -14.02 -15.38
C TYR A 105 18.61 -12.73 -14.78
N SER A 106 18.93 -12.72 -13.53
CA SER A 106 19.42 -11.52 -12.89
C SER A 106 20.88 -11.73 -12.53
N GLY A 107 21.73 -10.97 -13.12
CA GLY A 107 23.04 -10.77 -12.52
C GLY A 107 22.88 -10.45 -11.03
N LYS A 108 23.97 -10.45 -10.28
CA LYS A 108 23.97 -10.08 -8.86
C LYS A 108 23.31 -8.69 -8.72
N LEU A 109 22.14 -8.61 -8.07
CA LEU A 109 21.53 -7.31 -7.76
C LEU A 109 22.47 -6.52 -6.84
N SER A 110 22.61 -5.24 -7.11
CA SER A 110 23.29 -4.33 -6.21
C SER A 110 22.43 -4.10 -4.95
N ASP A 111 23.07 -3.65 -3.88
CA ASP A 111 22.38 -3.30 -2.64
C ASP A 111 21.26 -2.29 -2.88
N GLU A 112 21.51 -1.30 -3.74
CA GLU A 112 20.53 -0.29 -4.13
C GLU A 112 19.30 -0.89 -4.85
N GLN A 113 19.51 -1.91 -5.68
CA GLN A 113 18.42 -2.60 -6.34
C GLN A 113 17.56 -3.38 -5.35
N ILE A 114 18.21 -4.04 -4.37
CA ILE A 114 17.53 -4.75 -3.28
C ILE A 114 16.71 -3.78 -2.44
N ASP A 115 17.25 -2.63 -2.09
CA ASP A 115 16.54 -1.61 -1.32
C ASP A 115 15.31 -1.05 -2.07
N LYS A 116 15.39 -0.98 -3.39
CA LYS A 116 14.25 -0.55 -4.23
C LYS A 116 13.14 -1.59 -4.35
N LEU A 117 13.48 -2.88 -4.38
CA LEU A 117 12.50 -3.95 -4.58
C LEU A 117 11.59 -4.18 -3.37
N GLY A 118 12.00 -3.71 -2.19
CA GLY A 118 11.29 -3.93 -0.95
C GLY A 118 11.48 -5.34 -0.38
N TYR A 119 10.73 -5.66 0.66
CA TYR A 119 10.75 -6.99 1.26
C TYR A 119 9.65 -7.88 0.68
N HIS A 120 9.90 -9.19 0.75
CA HIS A 120 8.87 -10.19 0.53
C HIS A 120 8.37 -10.70 1.88
N TYR A 121 7.06 -10.73 2.05
CA TYR A 121 6.38 -11.14 3.28
C TYR A 121 5.58 -12.41 3.02
N SER A 122 5.57 -13.36 3.96
CA SER A 122 4.53 -14.38 3.96
C SER A 122 3.16 -13.72 4.12
N TRP A 123 2.09 -14.40 3.71
CA TRP A 123 0.77 -13.79 3.84
C TRP A 123 0.43 -13.42 5.29
N ALA A 124 0.72 -14.31 6.24
CA ALA A 124 0.49 -14.05 7.66
C ALA A 124 1.26 -12.82 8.15
N ALA A 125 2.50 -12.64 7.71
CA ALA A 125 3.28 -11.45 8.03
C ALA A 125 2.69 -10.19 7.39
N ALA A 126 2.31 -10.27 6.13
CA ALA A 126 1.72 -9.15 5.42
C ALA A 126 0.48 -8.59 6.14
N VAL A 127 -0.45 -9.49 6.53
CA VAL A 127 -1.73 -9.12 7.17
C VAL A 127 -1.71 -9.08 8.70
N GLY A 128 -0.55 -9.25 9.32
CA GLY A 128 -0.38 -9.12 10.76
C GLY A 128 -0.98 -10.25 11.60
N LEU A 129 -1.06 -11.48 11.07
CA LEU A 129 -1.50 -12.62 11.85
C LEU A 129 -0.39 -13.13 12.77
N SER A 130 -0.72 -13.45 14.01
CA SER A 130 0.09 -14.29 14.87
C SER A 130 0.14 -15.73 14.35
N THR A 131 1.11 -16.52 14.79
CA THR A 131 1.20 -17.95 14.44
C THR A 131 -0.08 -18.71 14.76
N ALA A 132 -0.71 -18.41 15.92
CA ALA A 132 -1.94 -19.05 16.35
C ALA A 132 -3.15 -18.67 15.47
N GLU A 133 -3.21 -17.42 15.02
CA GLU A 133 -4.25 -16.97 14.10
C GLU A 133 -4.02 -17.53 12.69
N ALA A 134 -2.78 -17.51 12.21
CA ALA A 134 -2.42 -18.10 10.92
C ALA A 134 -2.79 -19.60 10.83
N ALA A 135 -2.63 -20.34 11.91
CA ALA A 135 -3.04 -21.75 11.98
C ALA A 135 -4.57 -21.92 11.88
N LYS A 136 -5.35 -20.99 12.47
CA LYS A 136 -6.83 -20.99 12.38
C LYS A 136 -7.31 -20.54 11.00
N GLU A 137 -6.65 -19.55 10.41
CA GLU A 137 -6.97 -19.00 9.09
C GLU A 137 -6.75 -19.97 7.94
N GLN A 138 -6.11 -21.11 8.18
CA GLN A 138 -6.06 -22.19 7.20
C GLN A 138 -7.41 -22.88 6.99
N THR A 139 -8.34 -22.72 7.92
CA THR A 139 -9.65 -23.35 7.90
C THR A 139 -10.78 -22.36 7.65
N SER A 140 -10.49 -21.08 7.50
CA SER A 140 -11.48 -20.03 7.26
C SER A 140 -11.04 -19.07 6.14
N SER A 141 -12.02 -18.48 5.46
CA SER A 141 -11.79 -17.40 4.52
C SER A 141 -11.97 -16.06 5.22
N PHE A 142 -11.15 -15.10 4.85
CA PHE A 142 -11.18 -13.72 5.36
C PHE A 142 -11.09 -12.74 4.18
N SER A 143 -11.83 -11.65 4.25
CA SER A 143 -11.85 -10.62 3.20
C SER A 143 -11.89 -9.18 3.74
N GLY A 144 -11.75 -8.99 5.04
CA GLY A 144 -11.78 -7.67 5.68
C GLY A 144 -10.45 -6.91 5.57
N ASN A 145 -10.49 -5.62 5.89
CA ASN A 145 -9.30 -4.79 5.94
C ASN A 145 -8.42 -5.16 7.12
N ARG A 146 -7.11 -5.25 6.86
CA ARG A 146 -6.10 -5.45 7.89
C ARG A 146 -4.96 -4.46 7.67
N GLN A 147 -4.57 -3.73 8.69
CA GLN A 147 -3.40 -2.88 8.61
C GLN A 147 -2.16 -3.73 8.32
N GLY A 148 -1.97 -4.81 9.04
CA GLY A 148 -0.82 -5.68 8.87
C GLY A 148 0.49 -4.91 8.99
N ILE A 149 1.37 -5.10 8.01
CA ILE A 149 2.68 -4.44 7.96
C ILE A 149 2.64 -2.99 7.47
N CYS A 150 1.48 -2.49 7.04
CA CYS A 150 1.32 -1.14 6.51
C CYS A 150 1.46 -0.06 7.60
N PRO A 151 1.84 1.18 7.27
CA PRO A 151 1.87 2.30 8.21
C PRO A 151 0.47 2.63 8.75
N ASN A 152 0.43 3.39 9.85
CA ASN A 152 -0.83 3.89 10.39
C ASN A 152 -1.62 4.68 9.35
N GLY A 153 -2.94 4.44 9.28
CA GLY A 153 -3.85 5.02 8.28
C GLY A 153 -3.79 4.33 6.91
N TRP A 154 -3.06 3.20 6.81
CA TRP A 154 -2.94 2.38 5.61
C TRP A 154 -3.19 0.91 5.96
N HIS A 155 -3.59 0.13 4.96
CA HIS A 155 -3.83 -1.30 5.13
C HIS A 155 -3.37 -2.11 3.91
N VAL A 156 -3.26 -3.42 4.08
CA VAL A 156 -3.00 -4.37 2.99
C VAL A 156 -4.26 -4.45 2.12
N PRO A 157 -4.18 -4.16 0.82
CA PRO A 157 -5.37 -4.09 -0.03
C PRO A 157 -6.12 -5.41 -0.08
N THR A 158 -7.43 -5.34 -0.10
CA THR A 158 -8.32 -6.45 -0.41
C THR A 158 -8.35 -6.73 -1.91
N ASN A 159 -8.89 -7.89 -2.31
CA ASN A 159 -9.11 -8.19 -3.72
C ASN A 159 -10.02 -7.16 -4.40
N SER A 160 -11.07 -6.73 -3.71
CA SER A 160 -12.00 -5.73 -4.23
C SER A 160 -11.36 -4.35 -4.46
N GLU A 161 -10.36 -3.97 -3.66
CA GLU A 161 -9.63 -2.73 -3.87
C GLU A 161 -8.71 -2.79 -5.08
N TRP A 162 -8.09 -3.93 -5.33
CA TRP A 162 -7.36 -4.17 -6.58
C TRP A 162 -8.29 -4.19 -7.79
N ASP A 163 -9.51 -4.73 -7.65
CA ASP A 163 -10.53 -4.68 -8.71
C ASP A 163 -10.95 -3.24 -9.00
N ALA A 164 -11.12 -2.40 -7.96
CA ALA A 164 -11.40 -0.99 -8.10
C ALA A 164 -10.25 -0.23 -8.79
N LEU A 165 -8.99 -0.55 -8.45
CA LEU A 165 -7.81 -0.02 -9.14
C LEU A 165 -7.84 -0.38 -10.63
N GLY A 166 -8.03 -1.66 -10.95
CA GLY A 166 -8.09 -2.14 -12.33
C GLY A 166 -9.19 -1.45 -13.14
N THR A 167 -10.36 -1.28 -12.53
CA THR A 167 -11.50 -0.58 -13.13
C THR A 167 -11.22 0.90 -13.37
N ALA A 168 -10.59 1.58 -12.40
CA ALA A 168 -10.21 3.00 -12.52
C ALA A 168 -9.21 3.23 -13.66
N LEU A 169 -8.40 2.24 -13.97
CA LEU A 169 -7.45 2.27 -15.09
C LEU A 169 -8.08 1.87 -16.44
N GLY A 170 -9.40 1.70 -16.49
CA GLY A 170 -10.16 1.38 -17.69
C GLY A 170 -10.20 -0.09 -18.03
N GLY A 171 -9.74 -0.96 -17.14
CA GLY A 171 -9.86 -2.40 -17.29
C GLY A 171 -11.30 -2.87 -17.14
N LYS A 172 -11.65 -3.94 -17.84
CA LYS A 172 -12.93 -4.62 -17.67
C LYS A 172 -12.70 -5.88 -16.86
N HIS A 173 -13.40 -5.99 -15.75
CA HIS A 173 -13.28 -7.11 -14.85
C HIS A 173 -14.01 -8.34 -15.40
N ASP A 174 -13.25 -9.39 -15.71
CA ASP A 174 -13.73 -10.75 -15.91
C ASP A 174 -12.74 -11.73 -15.24
N GLY A 175 -12.38 -11.42 -13.97
CA GLY A 175 -11.32 -12.10 -13.21
C GLY A 175 -9.96 -11.44 -13.35
N ASP A 176 -9.60 -11.01 -14.55
CA ASP A 176 -8.33 -10.35 -14.88
C ASP A 176 -8.58 -9.04 -15.61
N PHE A 177 -7.54 -8.19 -15.69
CA PHE A 177 -7.60 -6.88 -16.35
C PHE A 177 -6.57 -6.83 -17.49
N PRO A 178 -6.95 -7.17 -18.73
CA PRO A 178 -6.02 -7.44 -19.84
C PRO A 178 -5.04 -6.31 -20.17
N ASP A 179 -5.45 -5.04 -20.03
CA ASP A 179 -4.64 -3.89 -20.48
C ASP A 179 -4.14 -3.01 -19.31
N VAL A 180 -4.34 -3.45 -18.07
CA VAL A 180 -4.03 -2.66 -16.88
C VAL A 180 -2.59 -2.82 -16.44
N GLY A 181 -2.02 -4.01 -16.59
CA GLY A 181 -0.68 -4.31 -16.12
C GLY A 181 0.38 -3.41 -16.75
N LYS A 182 0.28 -3.12 -18.04
CA LYS A 182 1.18 -2.19 -18.73
C LYS A 182 1.21 -0.80 -18.11
N LYS A 183 0.06 -0.30 -17.67
CA LYS A 183 -0.10 1.04 -17.06
C LYS A 183 0.50 1.09 -15.65
N LEU A 184 0.66 -0.05 -14.99
CA LEU A 184 1.19 -0.18 -13.63
C LEU A 184 2.68 -0.48 -13.58
N LYS A 185 3.20 -1.20 -14.58
CA LYS A 185 4.62 -1.60 -14.65
C LYS A 185 5.53 -0.39 -14.86
N THR A 186 6.69 -0.39 -14.19
CA THR A 186 7.75 0.59 -14.42
C THR A 186 8.23 0.59 -15.87
N THR A 187 8.75 1.72 -16.31
CA THR A 187 9.27 1.92 -17.68
C THR A 187 10.63 1.24 -17.92
N SER A 188 11.19 0.59 -16.90
CA SER A 188 12.47 -0.13 -16.96
C SER A 188 12.54 -1.23 -15.90
N GLY A 189 13.45 -2.18 -16.10
CA GLY A 189 13.76 -3.24 -15.14
C GLY A 189 13.05 -4.56 -15.41
N TRP A 190 12.13 -4.61 -16.36
CA TRP A 190 11.43 -5.83 -16.75
C TRP A 190 12.20 -6.59 -17.84
N TYR A 191 12.22 -7.91 -17.72
CA TYR A 191 12.90 -8.82 -18.65
C TYR A 191 12.33 -8.72 -20.07
N GLU A 192 13.15 -8.97 -21.11
CA GLU A 192 12.77 -9.00 -22.54
C GLU A 192 11.91 -7.80 -23.00
N ASN A 193 12.22 -6.59 -22.53
CA ASN A 193 11.45 -5.38 -22.84
C ASN A 193 9.99 -5.40 -22.38
N GLY A 194 9.63 -6.22 -21.40
CA GLY A 194 8.31 -6.28 -20.79
C GLY A 194 7.95 -5.06 -19.93
N ASN A 195 8.65 -3.94 -20.15
CA ASN A 195 8.42 -2.68 -19.44
C ASN A 195 7.02 -2.12 -19.69
N GLY A 196 6.49 -1.41 -18.70
CA GLY A 196 5.23 -0.70 -18.82
C GLY A 196 5.38 0.75 -19.22
N THR A 197 4.28 1.48 -19.08
CA THR A 197 4.20 2.92 -19.33
C THR A 197 4.16 3.74 -18.04
N ASP A 198 3.80 3.10 -16.93
CA ASP A 198 3.66 3.70 -15.59
C ASP A 198 2.81 4.99 -15.60
N ASP A 199 1.70 4.98 -16.35
CA ASP A 199 0.87 6.16 -16.66
C ASP A 199 0.37 6.90 -15.42
N HIS A 200 0.33 6.23 -14.27
CA HIS A 200 -0.20 6.76 -13.01
C HIS A 200 0.82 6.76 -11.88
N SER A 201 2.11 6.57 -12.19
CA SER A 201 3.20 6.52 -11.19
C SER A 201 2.97 5.48 -10.08
N PHE A 202 2.32 4.37 -10.42
CA PHE A 202 2.18 3.23 -9.51
C PHE A 202 3.53 2.54 -9.33
N ALA A 203 4.38 2.56 -10.35
CA ALA A 203 5.75 2.08 -10.33
C ALA A 203 5.92 0.62 -9.83
N ALA A 204 5.16 -0.30 -10.42
CA ALA A 204 5.32 -1.72 -10.10
C ALA A 204 6.67 -2.23 -10.59
N LEU A 205 7.51 -2.64 -9.63
CA LEU A 205 8.83 -3.22 -9.89
C LEU A 205 8.74 -4.75 -9.95
N PRO A 206 9.46 -5.40 -10.87
CA PRO A 206 9.48 -6.86 -11.01
C PRO A 206 10.34 -7.51 -9.91
N ALA A 207 9.85 -7.47 -8.67
CA ALA A 207 10.57 -7.95 -7.49
C ALA A 207 10.61 -9.49 -7.39
N GLY A 208 9.90 -10.21 -8.26
CA GLY A 208 9.81 -11.67 -8.21
C GLY A 208 8.93 -12.16 -7.07
N LEU A 209 9.17 -13.40 -6.65
CA LEU A 209 8.55 -14.05 -5.50
C LEU A 209 9.60 -14.73 -4.65
N ALA A 210 9.34 -14.88 -3.36
CA ALA A 210 10.18 -15.69 -2.49
C ALA A 210 9.46 -16.99 -2.12
N GLY A 211 10.12 -18.11 -2.43
CA GLY A 211 9.78 -19.44 -1.96
C GLY A 211 10.59 -19.81 -0.72
N VAL A 212 10.58 -21.10 -0.35
CA VAL A 212 11.38 -21.59 0.78
C VAL A 212 12.87 -21.46 0.45
N GLY A 213 13.53 -20.45 1.01
CA GLY A 213 14.97 -20.25 0.94
C GLY A 213 15.50 -19.59 -0.32
N SER A 214 14.65 -19.12 -1.26
CA SER A 214 15.06 -18.43 -2.47
C SER A 214 14.12 -17.32 -2.87
N VAL A 215 14.65 -16.31 -3.57
CA VAL A 215 13.86 -15.34 -4.34
C VAL A 215 14.08 -15.66 -5.81
N ASP A 216 12.98 -15.88 -6.51
CA ASP A 216 12.97 -16.30 -7.90
C ASP A 216 12.27 -15.27 -8.78
N TYR A 217 12.55 -15.31 -10.08
CA TYR A 217 11.85 -14.53 -11.10
C TYR A 217 11.95 -13.01 -10.94
N VAL A 218 13.00 -12.50 -10.31
CA VAL A 218 13.29 -11.06 -10.31
C VAL A 218 13.52 -10.60 -11.75
N GLY A 219 12.90 -9.50 -12.13
CA GLY A 219 12.85 -9.04 -13.51
C GLY A 219 11.64 -9.55 -14.30
N CYS A 220 11.04 -10.67 -13.89
CA CYS A 220 9.94 -11.31 -14.63
C CYS A 220 8.57 -11.00 -14.05
N PHE A 221 8.43 -11.00 -12.73
CA PHE A 221 7.14 -10.84 -12.05
C PHE A 221 7.16 -9.74 -11.00
N ALA A 222 6.04 -9.04 -10.87
CA ALA A 222 5.69 -8.30 -9.66
C ALA A 222 4.46 -8.97 -9.05
N ILE A 223 4.57 -9.43 -7.81
CA ILE A 223 3.49 -10.14 -7.13
C ILE A 223 3.20 -9.44 -5.80
N PHE A 224 1.93 -9.12 -5.58
CA PHE A 224 1.46 -8.39 -4.41
C PHE A 224 0.43 -9.21 -3.65
N TRP A 225 0.60 -9.32 -2.33
CA TRP A 225 -0.43 -9.88 -1.49
C TRP A 225 -1.68 -9.02 -1.46
N THR A 226 -2.82 -9.68 -1.35
CA THR A 226 -4.07 -9.05 -0.89
C THR A 226 -4.40 -9.51 0.52
N ALA A 227 -5.22 -8.78 1.25
CA ALA A 227 -5.72 -9.22 2.56
C ALA A 227 -6.73 -10.36 2.44
N THR A 228 -7.27 -10.61 1.25
CA THR A 228 -8.27 -11.65 0.98
C THR A 228 -7.62 -13.02 0.89
N ASN A 229 -8.22 -14.02 1.53
CA ASN A 229 -7.77 -15.40 1.44
C ASN A 229 -8.93 -16.39 1.23
N SER A 230 -8.58 -17.57 0.81
CA SER A 230 -9.39 -18.79 0.87
C SER A 230 -8.75 -19.77 1.87
N LEU A 231 -9.35 -20.92 2.11
CA LEU A 231 -8.94 -21.88 3.15
C LEU A 231 -7.42 -22.10 3.23
N HIS A 232 -6.81 -22.57 2.15
CA HIS A 232 -5.38 -22.93 2.13
C HIS A 232 -4.50 -21.94 1.36
N THR A 233 -5.13 -20.98 0.69
CA THR A 233 -4.45 -20.01 -0.19
C THR A 233 -4.82 -18.58 0.21
N ALA A 234 -4.00 -17.63 -0.19
CA ALA A 234 -4.32 -16.22 -0.16
C ALA A 234 -4.25 -15.68 -1.59
N TYR A 235 -5.05 -14.67 -1.87
CA TYR A 235 -5.05 -14.06 -3.19
C TYR A 235 -3.87 -13.12 -3.34
N GLY A 236 -3.22 -13.21 -4.50
CA GLY A 236 -2.21 -12.28 -4.95
C GLY A 236 -2.62 -11.65 -6.27
N ARG A 237 -2.10 -10.45 -6.51
CA ARG A 237 -2.17 -9.79 -7.81
C ARG A 237 -0.78 -9.80 -8.43
N TYR A 238 -0.70 -10.14 -9.71
CA TYR A 238 0.58 -10.21 -10.37
C TYR A 238 0.60 -9.53 -11.74
N LEU A 239 1.79 -9.08 -12.09
CA LEU A 239 2.16 -8.54 -13.39
C LEU A 239 3.28 -9.41 -13.93
N ASP A 240 3.18 -9.75 -15.20
CA ASP A 240 4.14 -10.56 -15.92
C ASP A 240 4.86 -9.70 -16.97
N TYR A 241 6.14 -9.98 -17.22
CA TYR A 241 6.88 -9.27 -18.26
C TYR A 241 6.33 -9.52 -19.67
N LYS A 242 5.70 -10.69 -19.91
CA LYS A 242 5.15 -11.08 -21.21
C LYS A 242 3.80 -10.47 -21.54
N TYR A 243 3.01 -10.12 -20.49
CA TYR A 243 1.62 -9.75 -20.65
C TYR A 243 1.35 -8.35 -20.13
N ASP A 244 0.37 -7.69 -20.72
CA ASP A 244 -0.07 -6.36 -20.32
C ASP A 244 -1.20 -6.41 -19.27
N SER A 245 -1.53 -7.61 -18.78
CA SER A 245 -2.61 -7.83 -17.81
C SER A 245 -2.19 -7.58 -16.37
N LEU A 246 -3.18 -7.26 -15.54
CA LEU A 246 -3.15 -7.39 -14.08
C LEU A 246 -4.00 -8.60 -13.73
N ASP A 247 -3.36 -9.68 -13.33
CA ASP A 247 -4.02 -10.96 -13.08
C ASP A 247 -4.14 -11.24 -11.58
N GLY A 248 -5.11 -12.10 -11.23
CA GLY A 248 -5.34 -12.53 -9.86
C GLY A 248 -5.29 -14.04 -9.72
N TYR A 249 -4.64 -14.55 -8.68
CA TYR A 249 -4.62 -15.98 -8.41
C TYR A 249 -4.39 -16.30 -6.92
N GLY A 250 -4.73 -17.54 -6.54
CA GLY A 250 -4.49 -18.05 -5.20
C GLY A 250 -3.09 -18.63 -5.03
N ASN A 251 -2.37 -18.13 -4.06
CA ASN A 251 -1.02 -18.56 -3.71
C ASN A 251 -1.00 -19.32 -2.38
N ARG A 252 -0.02 -20.18 -2.21
CA ARG A 252 0.29 -20.75 -0.89
C ARG A 252 0.67 -19.63 0.08
N LYS A 253 0.04 -19.60 1.25
CA LYS A 253 0.30 -18.58 2.29
C LYS A 253 1.75 -18.59 2.80
N SER A 254 2.49 -19.69 2.58
CA SER A 254 3.91 -19.83 2.91
C SER A 254 4.87 -19.18 1.90
N TYR A 255 4.39 -18.83 0.72
CA TYR A 255 5.19 -18.02 -0.20
C TYR A 255 5.29 -16.59 0.34
N ALA A 256 6.32 -15.88 -0.10
CA ALA A 256 6.48 -14.48 0.26
C ALA A 256 6.41 -13.60 -0.99
N HIS A 257 5.62 -12.54 -0.91
CA HIS A 257 5.39 -11.57 -1.96
C HIS A 257 5.53 -10.15 -1.44
N SER A 258 5.65 -9.21 -2.36
CA SER A 258 5.65 -7.79 -2.03
C SER A 258 4.32 -7.35 -1.41
N VAL A 259 4.35 -6.25 -0.68
CA VAL A 259 3.17 -5.58 -0.16
C VAL A 259 3.14 -4.14 -0.67
N ARG A 260 2.01 -3.74 -1.21
CA ARG A 260 1.62 -2.36 -1.53
C ARG A 260 0.43 -2.00 -0.68
N CYS A 261 0.53 -0.91 0.07
CA CYS A 261 -0.56 -0.50 0.94
C CYS A 261 -1.49 0.49 0.22
N VAL A 262 -2.76 0.46 0.63
CA VAL A 262 -3.80 1.42 0.26
C VAL A 262 -4.22 2.21 1.49
N ARG A 263 -4.55 3.51 1.32
CA ARG A 263 -4.96 4.38 2.42
C ARG A 263 -6.40 4.11 2.83
N ASN A 264 -6.67 4.16 4.14
CA ASN A 264 -8.01 3.98 4.74
C ASN A 264 -9.00 5.06 4.29
#